data_25a0fb77d1be213f5fa60aa9ebadd047
#
_entry.id   25a0fb77d1be213f5fa60aa9ebadd047
#
_cell.length_a   1.000
_cell.length_b   1.000
_cell.length_c   1.000
_cell.angle_alpha   90.00
_cell.angle_beta   90.00
_cell.angle_gamma   90.00
#
_symmetry.space_group_name_H-M   'P 1'
#
loop_
_entity.id
_entity.type
_entity.pdbx_description
1 polymer ?
#
loop_
_entity_poly.entity_id
_entity_poly.type
_entity_poly.pdbx_seq_one_letter_code
_entity_poly.pdbx_strand_id
1 'polypeptide(L)'
;MLDSTTESIVVIEPNGKIIYVNSSWDTLGATNNGVLYQGWVGMNYLQVCDDAVRENDRFAIKAAAGIRKVSRAEQDIYYLDYPCDGPTELRWFMMRVTRFCVEGSQFLVISHQDITERKAAEEQIGKLVRTDEMTGLANRRCFEDFLRNQWKRSARTKSALSLAFIDIDHFKMINDTYGHSIGDKYLKFLSSSFSQVAKRPEDICARYGGDEFMILLGDTDQIGAKLVMERLVENIRSLKIPNENAPTKPILTLSIGLSTMYPNKVNQYENLLLSANNLMYSVKNSGRDALAVTSLEKNHGVLNFKSRG
;
A
#
# COMPACT_ATOMS: atom_id res chain seq x y z
N MET A 1 -23.16 13.49 33.59
CA MET A 1 -23.44 12.52 32.50
C MET A 1 -22.32 12.49 31.43
N LEU A 2 -21.73 13.61 31.00
CA LEU A 2 -20.59 13.60 30.05
C LEU A 2 -19.28 13.14 30.71
N ASP A 3 -19.12 13.26 32.01
CA ASP A 3 -17.94 12.83 32.76
C ASP A 3 -17.81 11.32 32.97
N SER A 4 -18.86 10.56 32.64
CA SER A 4 -18.88 9.09 32.75
C SER A 4 -18.49 8.39 31.42
N THR A 5 -18.17 9.15 30.37
CA THR A 5 -17.74 8.60 29.07
C THR A 5 -16.23 8.44 29.03
N THR A 6 -15.75 7.42 28.32
CA THR A 6 -14.33 7.20 28.05
C THR A 6 -13.79 8.10 26.94
N GLU A 7 -14.68 8.73 26.17
CA GLU A 7 -14.30 9.68 25.13
C GLU A 7 -13.89 11.02 25.75
N SER A 8 -12.83 11.61 25.25
CA SER A 8 -12.40 12.97 25.60
C SER A 8 -13.26 13.97 24.82
N ILE A 9 -14.04 14.78 25.55
CA ILE A 9 -15.03 15.68 24.96
C ILE A 9 -14.67 17.13 25.26
N VAL A 10 -14.69 17.96 24.22
CA VAL A 10 -14.62 19.42 24.34
C VAL A 10 -15.80 20.06 23.60
N VAL A 11 -16.39 21.10 24.20
CA VAL A 11 -17.44 21.91 23.58
C VAL A 11 -16.86 23.30 23.32
N ILE A 12 -17.04 23.77 22.10
CA ILE A 12 -16.55 25.08 21.67
C ILE A 12 -17.68 25.93 21.09
N GLU A 13 -17.52 27.23 21.17
CA GLU A 13 -18.29 28.21 20.37
C GLU A 13 -17.86 28.18 18.90
N PRO A 14 -18.64 28.70 17.97
CA PRO A 14 -18.28 28.75 16.53
C PRO A 14 -16.94 29.47 16.23
N ASN A 15 -16.53 30.39 17.10
CA ASN A 15 -15.26 31.13 17.03
C ASN A 15 -14.05 30.32 17.54
N GLY A 16 -14.28 29.08 18.05
CA GLY A 16 -13.28 28.18 18.59
C GLY A 16 -13.04 28.27 20.09
N LYS A 17 -13.71 29.18 20.82
CA LYS A 17 -13.54 29.32 22.26
C LYS A 17 -14.07 28.11 23.00
N ILE A 18 -13.27 27.47 23.85
CA ILE A 18 -13.65 26.32 24.68
C ILE A 18 -14.56 26.80 25.83
N ILE A 19 -15.73 26.18 25.95
CA ILE A 19 -16.70 26.47 27.01
C ILE A 19 -16.88 25.33 28.00
N TYR A 20 -16.52 24.10 27.58
CA TYR A 20 -16.60 22.91 28.42
C TYR A 20 -15.60 21.85 28.00
N VAL A 21 -15.05 21.13 28.96
CA VAL A 21 -14.30 19.88 28.77
C VAL A 21 -14.77 18.87 29.80
N ASN A 22 -14.71 17.58 29.47
CA ASN A 22 -15.00 16.52 30.46
C ASN A 22 -13.69 16.02 31.11
N SER A 23 -13.84 15.21 32.18
CA SER A 23 -12.70 14.67 32.95
C SER A 23 -11.72 13.83 32.09
N SER A 24 -12.24 13.12 31.06
CA SER A 24 -11.42 12.33 30.13
C SER A 24 -10.51 13.22 29.29
N TRP A 25 -10.96 14.44 28.96
CA TRP A 25 -10.14 15.43 28.26
C TRP A 25 -8.92 15.88 29.07
N ASP A 26 -9.12 16.16 30.35
CA ASP A 26 -8.03 16.54 31.26
C ASP A 26 -7.00 15.43 31.37
N THR A 27 -7.45 14.17 31.41
CA THR A 27 -6.58 13.00 31.48
C THR A 27 -5.79 12.82 30.17
N LEU A 28 -6.41 13.04 29.01
CA LEU A 28 -5.73 12.96 27.70
C LEU A 28 -4.63 14.01 27.57
N GLY A 29 -4.90 15.24 28.00
CA GLY A 29 -3.92 16.33 28.00
C GLY A 29 -2.70 16.04 28.88
N ALA A 30 -2.92 15.48 30.06
CA ALA A 30 -1.87 15.08 30.99
C ALA A 30 -0.99 13.95 30.44
N THR A 31 -1.57 13.00 29.71
CA THR A 31 -0.84 11.83 29.19
C THR A 31 0.02 12.18 27.96
N ASN A 32 -0.42 13.13 27.14
CA ASN A 32 0.28 13.44 25.89
C ASN A 32 1.40 14.46 26.02
N ASN A 33 1.31 15.43 26.95
CA ASN A 33 2.32 16.49 27.12
C ASN A 33 2.93 16.57 28.52
N GLY A 34 2.56 15.69 29.46
CA GLY A 34 3.11 15.71 30.82
C GLY A 34 2.74 16.96 31.67
N VAL A 35 1.88 17.83 31.15
CA VAL A 35 1.43 19.03 31.81
C VAL A 35 -0.06 18.91 32.12
N LEU A 36 -0.42 18.84 33.40
CA LEU A 36 -1.80 19.04 33.83
C LEU A 36 -2.19 20.49 33.55
N TYR A 37 -2.78 20.74 32.42
CA TYR A 37 -3.35 22.04 32.08
C TYR A 37 -4.69 22.18 32.84
N GLN A 38 -4.62 22.83 34.00
CA GLN A 38 -5.83 23.34 34.64
C GLN A 38 -6.19 24.66 33.95
N GLY A 39 -7.25 24.63 33.10
CA GLY A 39 -7.74 25.86 32.49
C GLY A 39 -8.00 25.84 30.98
N TRP A 40 -8.41 24.71 30.44
CA TRP A 40 -8.81 24.62 29.03
C TRP A 40 -9.98 25.57 28.67
N VAL A 41 -10.90 25.77 29.59
CA VAL A 41 -12.06 26.64 29.39
C VAL A 41 -11.60 28.07 29.19
N GLY A 42 -12.06 28.70 28.12
CA GLY A 42 -11.66 30.06 27.73
C GLY A 42 -10.54 30.11 26.68
N MET A 43 -9.77 29.04 26.49
CA MET A 43 -8.80 28.93 25.40
C MET A 43 -9.49 28.80 24.03
N ASN A 44 -8.75 29.05 22.95
CA ASN A 44 -9.28 28.90 21.61
C ASN A 44 -8.72 27.64 20.95
N TYR A 45 -9.56 26.62 20.73
CA TYR A 45 -9.22 25.35 20.14
C TYR A 45 -8.73 25.49 18.69
N LEU A 46 -9.38 26.34 17.89
CA LEU A 46 -9.00 26.58 16.50
C LEU A 46 -7.64 27.28 16.40
N GLN A 47 -7.33 28.17 17.36
CA GLN A 47 -6.02 28.81 17.42
C GLN A 47 -4.90 27.78 17.67
N VAL A 48 -5.12 26.82 18.58
CA VAL A 48 -4.15 25.72 18.83
C VAL A 48 -3.92 24.91 17.56
N CYS A 49 -4.98 24.58 16.83
CA CYS A 49 -4.85 23.88 15.54
C CYS A 49 -4.09 24.75 14.50
N ASP A 50 -4.39 26.05 14.41
CA ASP A 50 -3.72 26.96 13.48
C ASP A 50 -2.24 27.16 13.82
N ASP A 51 -1.87 27.14 15.09
CA ASP A 51 -0.47 27.24 15.53
C ASP A 51 0.30 25.94 15.18
N ALA A 52 -0.30 24.78 15.37
CA ALA A 52 0.29 23.49 14.94
C ALA A 52 0.44 23.37 13.41
N VAL A 53 -0.39 24.08 12.64
CA VAL A 53 -0.21 24.19 11.16
C VAL A 53 1.14 24.82 10.81
N ARG A 54 1.60 25.80 11.59
CA ARG A 54 2.90 26.46 11.39
C ARG A 54 4.08 25.49 11.60
N GLU A 55 3.87 24.44 12.38
CA GLU A 55 4.82 23.34 12.60
C GLU A 55 4.69 22.22 11.55
N ASN A 56 3.89 22.44 10.49
CA ASN A 56 3.65 21.50 9.39
C ASN A 56 2.87 20.23 9.78
N ASP A 57 2.05 20.30 10.82
CA ASP A 57 1.16 19.20 11.22
C ASP A 57 -0.02 19.07 10.25
N ARG A 58 0.03 18.01 9.42
CA ARG A 58 -1.02 17.71 8.43
C ARG A 58 -2.37 17.37 9.05
N PHE A 59 -2.39 16.86 10.28
CA PHE A 59 -3.62 16.49 10.96
C PHE A 59 -4.29 17.72 11.57
N ALA A 60 -3.54 18.64 12.13
CA ALA A 60 -4.03 19.92 12.61
C ALA A 60 -4.69 20.73 11.48
N ILE A 61 -4.10 20.74 10.28
CA ILE A 61 -4.68 21.37 9.08
C ILE A 61 -6.06 20.78 8.77
N LYS A 62 -6.18 19.43 8.72
CA LYS A 62 -7.43 18.74 8.42
C LYS A 62 -8.47 18.95 9.53
N ALA A 63 -8.05 18.93 10.80
CA ALA A 63 -8.91 19.15 11.94
C ALA A 63 -9.53 20.56 11.89
N ALA A 64 -8.72 21.60 11.76
CA ALA A 64 -9.20 22.97 11.67
C ALA A 64 -10.16 23.18 10.48
N ALA A 65 -9.82 22.63 9.32
CA ALA A 65 -10.70 22.69 8.13
C ALA A 65 -12.03 21.98 8.36
N GLY A 66 -12.03 20.78 8.95
CA GLY A 66 -13.23 20.01 9.26
C GLY A 66 -14.13 20.70 10.29
N ILE A 67 -13.56 21.25 11.37
CA ILE A 67 -14.29 22.00 12.39
C ILE A 67 -14.99 23.21 11.75
N ARG A 68 -14.28 23.98 10.89
CA ARG A 68 -14.85 25.15 10.22
C ARG A 68 -15.99 24.78 9.26
N LYS A 69 -15.90 23.64 8.55
CA LYS A 69 -17.01 23.17 7.68
C LYS A 69 -18.26 22.84 8.49
N VAL A 70 -18.12 22.14 9.62
CA VAL A 70 -19.25 21.85 10.50
C VAL A 70 -19.82 23.12 11.11
N SER A 71 -18.98 24.06 11.54
CA SER A 71 -19.40 25.35 12.08
C SER A 71 -20.23 26.17 11.09
N ARG A 72 -19.87 26.12 9.78
CA ARG A 72 -20.57 26.84 8.71
C ARG A 72 -21.79 26.10 8.14
N ALA A 73 -22.13 24.95 8.72
CA ALA A 73 -23.19 24.08 8.20
C ALA A 73 -22.94 23.52 6.78
N GLU A 74 -21.71 23.51 6.31
CA GLU A 74 -21.31 22.89 5.05
C GLU A 74 -21.30 21.36 5.16
N GLN A 75 -21.21 20.84 6.39
CA GLN A 75 -21.22 19.42 6.72
C GLN A 75 -21.84 19.23 8.11
N ASP A 76 -22.63 18.18 8.30
CA ASP A 76 -23.28 17.92 9.59
C ASP A 76 -22.37 17.25 10.62
N ILE A 77 -21.52 16.33 10.14
CA ILE A 77 -20.59 15.56 10.98
C ILE A 77 -19.25 15.46 10.25
N TYR A 78 -18.15 15.63 10.98
CA TYR A 78 -16.81 15.42 10.46
C TYR A 78 -16.07 14.37 11.26
N TYR A 79 -15.35 13.50 10.59
CA TYR A 79 -14.49 12.47 11.19
C TYR A 79 -13.05 12.61 10.71
N LEU A 80 -12.09 12.38 11.60
CA LEU A 80 -10.68 12.34 11.29
C LEU A 80 -9.95 11.33 12.19
N ASP A 81 -9.40 10.28 11.59
CA ASP A 81 -8.46 9.40 12.28
C ASP A 81 -7.05 10.06 12.22
N TYR A 82 -6.37 10.13 13.35
CA TYR A 82 -5.04 10.71 13.45
C TYR A 82 -4.17 9.98 14.47
N PRO A 83 -2.84 9.85 14.20
CA PRO A 83 -1.90 9.33 15.18
C PRO A 83 -1.56 10.40 16.20
N CYS A 84 -1.27 9.98 17.41
CA CYS A 84 -0.77 10.83 18.49
C CYS A 84 0.39 10.10 19.16
N ASP A 85 1.57 10.71 19.12
CA ASP A 85 2.76 10.17 19.76
C ASP A 85 2.63 10.35 21.27
N GLY A 86 2.41 9.25 21.99
CA GLY A 86 2.47 9.23 23.46
C GLY A 86 3.91 9.04 23.93
N PRO A 87 4.18 9.24 25.23
CA PRO A 87 5.54 9.11 25.80
C PRO A 87 6.17 7.73 25.64
N THR A 88 5.35 6.67 25.50
CA THR A 88 5.78 5.27 25.45
C THR A 88 5.30 4.52 24.23
N GLU A 89 4.26 4.98 23.54
CA GLU A 89 3.65 4.27 22.41
C GLU A 89 2.89 5.22 21.49
N LEU A 90 2.84 4.85 20.20
CA LEU A 90 2.00 5.50 19.21
C LEU A 90 0.54 5.11 19.44
N ARG A 91 -0.33 6.07 19.67
CA ARG A 91 -1.78 5.89 19.79
C ARG A 91 -2.50 6.43 18.57
N TRP A 92 -3.68 5.91 18.32
CA TRP A 92 -4.57 6.38 17.28
C TRP A 92 -5.85 6.91 17.89
N PHE A 93 -6.25 8.09 17.46
CA PHE A 93 -7.52 8.70 17.88
C PHE A 93 -8.41 8.97 16.68
N MET A 94 -9.73 8.83 16.89
CA MET A 94 -10.75 9.31 15.99
C MET A 94 -11.36 10.58 16.57
N MET A 95 -11.19 11.71 15.87
CA MET A 95 -11.90 12.93 16.16
C MET A 95 -13.24 12.93 15.46
N ARG A 96 -14.32 13.24 16.19
CA ARG A 96 -15.64 13.49 15.65
C ARG A 96 -16.08 14.90 16.01
N VAL A 97 -16.58 15.65 15.03
CA VAL A 97 -17.11 17.00 15.23
C VAL A 97 -18.57 17.02 14.83
N THR A 98 -19.42 17.51 15.71
CA THR A 98 -20.85 17.72 15.47
C THR A 98 -21.25 19.09 15.98
N ARG A 99 -22.33 19.67 15.41
CA ARG A 99 -22.92 20.90 15.90
C ARG A 99 -24.24 20.63 16.62
N PHE A 100 -24.58 21.49 17.55
CA PHE A 100 -25.89 21.52 18.18
C PHE A 100 -26.27 22.95 18.53
N CYS A 101 -27.55 23.20 18.79
CA CYS A 101 -28.07 24.51 19.14
C CYS A 101 -28.79 24.43 20.49
N VAL A 102 -28.56 25.40 21.35
CA VAL A 102 -29.29 25.60 22.59
C VAL A 102 -29.73 27.05 22.65
N GLU A 103 -31.02 27.29 22.87
CA GLU A 103 -31.63 28.63 23.02
C GLU A 103 -31.20 29.59 21.88
N GLY A 104 -31.11 29.05 20.63
CA GLY A 104 -30.72 29.85 19.45
C GLY A 104 -29.21 30.06 19.28
N SER A 105 -28.39 29.67 20.24
CA SER A 105 -26.94 29.71 20.18
C SER A 105 -26.36 28.40 19.61
N GLN A 106 -25.45 28.49 18.67
CA GLN A 106 -24.77 27.34 18.07
C GLN A 106 -23.52 26.97 18.85
N PHE A 107 -23.28 25.67 19.01
CA PHE A 107 -22.08 25.10 19.63
C PHE A 107 -21.60 23.92 18.82
N LEU A 108 -20.32 23.57 19.01
CA LEU A 108 -19.69 22.39 18.43
C LEU A 108 -19.22 21.46 19.54
N VAL A 109 -19.52 20.17 19.38
CA VAL A 109 -18.96 19.10 20.22
C VAL A 109 -17.86 18.43 19.42
N ILE A 110 -16.68 18.37 19.98
CA ILE A 110 -15.55 17.63 19.46
C ILE A 110 -15.25 16.50 20.44
N SER A 111 -15.34 15.25 19.99
CA SER A 111 -14.94 14.10 20.79
C SER A 111 -13.73 13.42 20.19
N HIS A 112 -12.85 12.88 21.05
CA HIS A 112 -11.69 12.07 20.70
C HIS A 112 -11.85 10.70 21.34
N GLN A 113 -11.93 9.68 20.53
CA GLN A 113 -12.00 8.29 20.92
C GLN A 113 -10.66 7.61 20.62
N ASP A 114 -10.11 6.90 21.60
CA ASP A 114 -8.95 6.03 21.38
C ASP A 114 -9.39 4.84 20.50
N ILE A 115 -8.75 4.69 19.35
CA ILE A 115 -9.00 3.62 18.37
C ILE A 115 -7.74 2.76 18.13
N THR A 116 -6.79 2.80 19.04
CA THR A 116 -5.51 2.08 18.92
C THR A 116 -5.71 0.58 18.77
N GLU A 117 -6.56 -0.01 19.62
CA GLU A 117 -6.90 -1.44 19.52
C GLU A 117 -7.59 -1.78 18.20
N ARG A 118 -8.52 -0.92 17.73
CA ARG A 118 -9.18 -1.09 16.44
C ARG A 118 -8.17 -1.07 15.30
N LYS A 119 -7.25 -0.10 15.29
CA LYS A 119 -6.18 -0.01 14.25
C LYS A 119 -5.24 -1.21 14.31
N ALA A 120 -4.87 -1.68 15.50
CA ALA A 120 -4.08 -2.89 15.66
C ALA A 120 -4.80 -4.13 15.12
N ALA A 121 -6.10 -4.28 15.40
CA ALA A 121 -6.92 -5.37 14.88
C ALA A 121 -7.07 -5.29 13.35
N GLU A 122 -7.33 -4.10 12.78
CA GLU A 122 -7.37 -3.87 11.33
C GLU A 122 -6.03 -4.25 10.67
N GLU A 123 -4.92 -3.89 11.30
CA GLU A 123 -3.58 -4.27 10.82
C GLU A 123 -3.34 -5.79 10.91
N GLN A 124 -3.78 -6.44 11.99
CA GLN A 124 -3.67 -7.89 12.13
C GLN A 124 -4.54 -8.62 11.09
N ILE A 125 -5.77 -8.17 10.84
CA ILE A 125 -6.61 -8.70 9.77
C ILE A 125 -5.92 -8.50 8.41
N GLY A 126 -5.40 -7.31 8.15
CA GLY A 126 -4.60 -7.02 6.94
C GLY A 126 -3.37 -7.94 6.80
N LYS A 127 -2.78 -8.38 7.93
CA LYS A 127 -1.70 -9.38 7.93
C LYS A 127 -2.16 -10.79 7.55
N LEU A 128 -3.43 -11.12 7.78
CA LEU A 128 -4.01 -12.42 7.42
C LEU A 128 -4.50 -12.46 5.96
N VAL A 129 -4.78 -11.32 5.35
CA VAL A 129 -5.16 -11.26 3.92
C VAL A 129 -3.95 -11.65 3.07
N ARG A 130 -4.09 -12.73 2.29
CA ARG A 130 -3.03 -13.30 1.45
C ARG A 130 -3.21 -13.01 -0.04
N THR A 131 -4.34 -12.42 -0.41
CA THR A 131 -4.73 -12.13 -1.78
C THR A 131 -4.85 -10.64 -2.04
N ASP A 132 -4.63 -10.23 -3.27
CA ASP A 132 -4.96 -8.89 -3.77
C ASP A 132 -6.47 -8.85 -4.08
N GLU A 133 -7.19 -7.92 -3.48
CA GLU A 133 -8.66 -7.85 -3.57
C GLU A 133 -9.17 -7.60 -5.00
N MET A 134 -8.38 -6.87 -5.81
CA MET A 134 -8.76 -6.53 -7.17
C MET A 134 -8.62 -7.72 -8.11
N THR A 135 -7.51 -8.44 -8.02
CA THR A 135 -7.12 -9.47 -8.99
C THR A 135 -7.35 -10.91 -8.53
N GLY A 136 -7.52 -11.12 -7.21
CA GLY A 136 -7.62 -12.44 -6.61
C GLY A 136 -6.30 -13.23 -6.58
N LEU A 137 -5.22 -12.70 -7.14
CA LEU A 137 -3.89 -13.29 -7.06
C LEU A 137 -3.32 -13.17 -5.63
N ALA A 138 -2.22 -13.86 -5.36
CA ALA A 138 -1.48 -13.60 -4.13
C ALA A 138 -1.05 -12.10 -4.08
N ASN A 139 -1.09 -11.51 -2.89
CA ASN A 139 -0.54 -10.18 -2.69
C ASN A 139 0.98 -10.26 -2.44
N ARG A 140 1.65 -9.11 -2.43
CA ARG A 140 3.09 -8.98 -2.20
C ARG A 140 3.56 -9.75 -0.97
N ARG A 141 2.87 -9.64 0.16
CA ARG A 141 3.24 -10.33 1.41
C ARG A 141 3.18 -11.84 1.26
N CYS A 142 2.08 -12.36 0.72
CA CYS A 142 1.92 -13.79 0.45
C CYS A 142 3.03 -14.31 -0.46
N PHE A 143 3.39 -13.56 -1.48
CA PHE A 143 4.47 -13.88 -2.40
C PHE A 143 5.84 -13.94 -1.70
N GLU A 144 6.19 -12.94 -0.90
CA GLU A 144 7.48 -12.89 -0.19
C GLU A 144 7.63 -14.04 0.82
N ASP A 145 6.54 -14.40 1.54
CA ASP A 145 6.52 -15.56 2.42
C ASP A 145 6.71 -16.87 1.65
N PHE A 146 6.02 -17.01 0.51
CA PHE A 146 6.13 -18.18 -0.36
C PHE A 146 7.54 -18.31 -0.94
N LEU A 147 8.11 -17.22 -1.45
CA LEU A 147 9.47 -17.18 -1.98
C LEU A 147 10.50 -17.63 -0.93
N ARG A 148 10.42 -17.12 0.31
CA ARG A 148 11.31 -17.54 1.41
C ARG A 148 11.21 -19.04 1.69
N ASN A 149 10.02 -19.60 1.64
CA ASN A 149 9.80 -21.04 1.85
C ASN A 149 10.33 -21.87 0.68
N GLN A 150 10.06 -21.47 -0.56
CA GLN A 150 10.58 -22.14 -1.75
C GLN A 150 12.09 -22.02 -1.85
N TRP A 151 12.69 -20.89 -1.44
CA TRP A 151 14.13 -20.74 -1.36
C TRP A 151 14.79 -21.80 -0.46
N LYS A 152 14.28 -21.96 0.76
CA LYS A 152 14.76 -22.98 1.71
C LYS A 152 14.58 -24.40 1.16
N ARG A 153 13.45 -24.67 0.49
CA ARG A 153 13.16 -25.98 -0.13
C ARG A 153 14.15 -26.25 -1.26
N SER A 154 14.31 -25.32 -2.20
CA SER A 154 15.20 -25.45 -3.36
C SER A 154 16.67 -25.58 -2.96
N ALA A 155 17.11 -24.88 -1.90
CA ALA A 155 18.45 -25.06 -1.33
C ALA A 155 18.69 -26.49 -0.83
N ARG A 156 17.68 -27.15 -0.25
CA ARG A 156 17.74 -28.51 0.24
C ARG A 156 17.69 -29.54 -0.90
N THR A 157 16.82 -29.34 -1.87
CA THR A 157 16.64 -30.24 -3.03
C THR A 157 17.65 -30.00 -4.14
N LYS A 158 18.44 -28.92 -4.05
CA LYS A 158 19.39 -28.45 -5.08
C LYS A 158 18.71 -28.18 -6.43
N SER A 159 17.44 -27.78 -6.40
CA SER A 159 16.64 -27.46 -7.58
C SER A 159 16.73 -25.98 -7.94
N ALA A 160 16.45 -25.68 -9.20
CA ALA A 160 16.39 -24.31 -9.71
C ALA A 160 15.15 -23.59 -9.17
N LEU A 161 15.26 -22.27 -9.01
CA LEU A 161 14.17 -21.38 -8.70
C LEU A 161 14.20 -20.20 -9.68
N SER A 162 13.14 -20.03 -10.46
CA SER A 162 13.03 -19.00 -11.48
C SER A 162 11.97 -17.97 -11.09
N LEU A 163 12.31 -16.69 -11.20
CA LEU A 163 11.44 -15.56 -10.87
C LEU A 163 11.32 -14.62 -12.07
N ALA A 164 10.09 -14.39 -12.50
CA ALA A 164 9.75 -13.34 -13.45
C ALA A 164 9.16 -12.13 -12.72
N PHE A 165 9.74 -10.94 -12.96
CA PHE A 165 9.16 -9.65 -12.61
C PHE A 165 8.55 -9.05 -13.87
N ILE A 166 7.27 -8.69 -13.83
CA ILE A 166 6.45 -8.32 -14.98
C ILE A 166 5.83 -6.95 -14.72
N ASP A 167 5.89 -6.08 -15.72
CA ASP A 167 5.24 -4.78 -15.70
C ASP A 167 4.45 -4.57 -16.98
N ILE A 168 3.27 -3.95 -16.86
CA ILE A 168 2.41 -3.63 -18.00
C ILE A 168 2.87 -2.32 -18.62
N ASP A 169 3.35 -2.40 -19.87
CA ASP A 169 3.87 -1.25 -20.56
C ASP A 169 2.82 -0.16 -20.75
N HIS A 170 3.19 1.07 -20.38
CA HIS A 170 2.35 2.27 -20.56
C HIS A 170 0.96 2.15 -19.92
N PHE A 171 0.82 1.43 -18.79
CA PHE A 171 -0.47 1.22 -18.14
C PHE A 171 -1.14 2.54 -17.72
N LYS A 172 -0.36 3.54 -17.31
CA LYS A 172 -0.89 4.88 -17.04
C LYS A 172 -1.65 5.46 -18.23
N MET A 173 -1.15 5.26 -19.46
CA MET A 173 -1.83 5.76 -20.67
C MET A 173 -3.18 5.07 -20.91
N ILE A 174 -3.32 3.78 -20.53
CA ILE A 174 -4.61 3.09 -20.54
C ILE A 174 -5.59 3.80 -19.61
N ASN A 175 -5.17 4.09 -18.37
CA ASN A 175 -6.00 4.81 -17.42
C ASN A 175 -6.37 6.22 -17.88
N ASP A 176 -5.40 6.95 -18.45
CA ASP A 176 -5.60 8.31 -18.92
C ASP A 176 -6.52 8.35 -20.17
N THR A 177 -6.48 7.30 -21.02
CA THR A 177 -7.27 7.23 -22.27
C THR A 177 -8.67 6.66 -22.06
N TYR A 178 -8.77 5.53 -21.31
CA TYR A 178 -10.01 4.77 -21.20
C TYR A 178 -10.65 4.85 -19.80
N GLY A 179 -10.00 5.52 -18.85
CA GLY A 179 -10.43 5.63 -17.47
C GLY A 179 -10.02 4.44 -16.58
N HIS A 180 -9.90 4.68 -15.28
CA HIS A 180 -9.47 3.70 -14.28
C HIS A 180 -10.30 2.41 -14.27
N SER A 181 -11.63 2.50 -14.52
CA SER A 181 -12.50 1.31 -14.57
C SER A 181 -12.13 0.34 -15.68
N ILE A 182 -11.60 0.81 -16.79
CA ILE A 182 -11.11 -0.05 -17.89
C ILE A 182 -9.73 -0.61 -17.53
N GLY A 183 -8.84 0.21 -16.94
CA GLY A 183 -7.57 -0.29 -16.42
C GLY A 183 -7.75 -1.42 -15.42
N ASP A 184 -8.68 -1.30 -14.48
CA ASP A 184 -9.02 -2.33 -13.51
C ASP A 184 -9.53 -3.62 -14.17
N LYS A 185 -10.36 -3.51 -15.22
CA LYS A 185 -10.80 -4.67 -16.02
C LYS A 185 -9.63 -5.36 -16.71
N TYR A 186 -8.69 -4.60 -17.25
CA TYR A 186 -7.50 -5.15 -17.89
C TYR A 186 -6.60 -5.87 -16.88
N LEU A 187 -6.39 -5.29 -15.69
CA LEU A 187 -5.65 -5.95 -14.61
C LEU A 187 -6.28 -7.29 -14.21
N LYS A 188 -7.61 -7.34 -14.04
CA LYS A 188 -8.34 -8.58 -13.72
C LYS A 188 -8.22 -9.62 -14.84
N PHE A 189 -8.31 -9.19 -16.08
CA PHE A 189 -8.20 -10.06 -17.24
C PHE A 189 -6.79 -10.66 -17.37
N LEU A 190 -5.75 -9.82 -17.25
CA LEU A 190 -4.36 -10.26 -17.27
C LEU A 190 -4.04 -11.21 -16.11
N SER A 191 -4.60 -10.95 -14.93
CA SER A 191 -4.43 -11.81 -13.76
C SER A 191 -4.92 -13.23 -13.99
N SER A 192 -6.03 -13.39 -14.74
CA SER A 192 -6.51 -14.71 -15.14
C SER A 192 -5.52 -15.43 -16.06
N SER A 193 -4.88 -14.71 -16.99
CA SER A 193 -3.85 -15.26 -17.85
C SER A 193 -2.57 -15.63 -17.08
N PHE A 194 -2.17 -14.79 -16.14
CA PHE A 194 -0.99 -15.04 -15.29
C PHE A 194 -1.20 -16.23 -14.36
N SER A 195 -2.38 -16.39 -13.78
CA SER A 195 -2.72 -17.55 -12.92
C SER A 195 -2.65 -18.88 -13.65
N GLN A 196 -2.86 -18.88 -14.99
CA GLN A 196 -2.75 -20.09 -15.81
C GLN A 196 -1.32 -20.64 -15.92
N VAL A 197 -0.32 -19.80 -15.63
CA VAL A 197 1.10 -20.16 -15.69
C VAL A 197 1.56 -20.87 -14.44
N ALA A 198 1.10 -20.43 -13.27
CA ALA A 198 1.53 -20.90 -11.94
C ALA A 198 0.49 -21.90 -11.37
N LYS A 199 0.49 -23.13 -11.89
CA LYS A 199 -0.50 -24.16 -11.51
C LYS A 199 0.01 -25.20 -10.53
N ARG A 200 1.33 -25.36 -10.38
CA ARG A 200 1.92 -26.37 -9.51
C ARG A 200 2.02 -25.84 -8.06
N PRO A 201 2.05 -26.71 -7.05
CA PRO A 201 2.20 -26.29 -5.66
C PRO A 201 3.49 -25.49 -5.37
N GLU A 202 4.50 -25.65 -6.23
CA GLU A 202 5.78 -24.95 -6.16
C GLU A 202 5.77 -23.58 -6.84
N ASP A 203 4.69 -23.25 -7.58
CA ASP A 203 4.56 -22.01 -8.34
C ASP A 203 3.62 -21.05 -7.60
N ILE A 204 3.85 -19.75 -7.80
CA ILE A 204 2.93 -18.71 -7.35
C ILE A 204 2.91 -17.55 -8.33
N CYS A 205 1.72 -16.98 -8.54
CA CYS A 205 1.55 -15.71 -9.22
C CYS A 205 1.00 -14.68 -8.24
N ALA A 206 1.56 -13.48 -8.25
CA ALA A 206 1.17 -12.40 -7.36
C ALA A 206 1.09 -11.06 -8.08
N ARG A 207 0.21 -10.19 -7.58
CA ARG A 207 0.28 -8.77 -7.85
C ARG A 207 1.16 -8.10 -6.80
N TYR A 208 2.27 -7.51 -7.26
CA TYR A 208 3.26 -6.93 -6.36
C TYR A 208 2.89 -5.49 -5.97
N GLY A 209 2.27 -4.75 -6.88
CA GLY A 209 1.70 -3.43 -6.65
C GLY A 209 1.36 -2.73 -7.98
N GLY A 210 0.34 -1.89 -8.01
CA GLY A 210 -0.04 -1.16 -9.21
C GLY A 210 -0.24 -2.06 -10.44
N ASP A 211 0.61 -1.91 -11.43
CA ASP A 211 0.70 -2.66 -12.69
C ASP A 211 1.82 -3.72 -12.71
N GLU A 212 2.45 -3.98 -11.55
CA GLU A 212 3.55 -4.93 -11.39
C GLU A 212 3.06 -6.30 -10.90
N PHE A 213 3.53 -7.36 -11.55
CA PHE A 213 3.23 -8.75 -11.22
C PHE A 213 4.50 -9.57 -11.08
N MET A 214 4.41 -10.66 -10.33
CA MET A 214 5.50 -11.59 -10.12
C MET A 214 5.02 -13.02 -10.32
N ILE A 215 5.85 -13.84 -10.98
CA ILE A 215 5.62 -15.27 -11.13
C ILE A 215 6.88 -16.00 -10.65
N LEU A 216 6.72 -16.85 -9.65
CA LEU A 216 7.77 -17.74 -9.18
C LEU A 216 7.47 -19.14 -9.68
N LEU A 217 8.45 -19.77 -10.32
CA LEU A 217 8.40 -21.14 -10.80
C LEU A 217 9.41 -21.98 -10.03
N GLY A 218 8.90 -22.87 -9.19
CA GLY A 218 9.73 -23.81 -8.43
C GLY A 218 10.21 -24.98 -9.28
N ASP A 219 11.38 -25.51 -8.97
CA ASP A 219 11.98 -26.64 -9.69
C ASP A 219 11.95 -26.47 -11.22
N THR A 220 12.23 -25.25 -11.66
CA THR A 220 12.20 -24.86 -13.07
C THR A 220 13.48 -24.10 -13.39
N ASP A 221 14.24 -24.61 -14.35
CA ASP A 221 15.46 -23.98 -14.81
C ASP A 221 15.20 -22.80 -15.77
N GLN A 222 16.26 -22.14 -16.17
CA GLN A 222 16.18 -20.97 -17.04
C GLN A 222 15.49 -21.28 -18.38
N ILE A 223 15.75 -22.46 -18.97
CA ILE A 223 15.19 -22.83 -20.29
C ILE A 223 13.71 -23.04 -20.16
N GLY A 224 13.28 -23.82 -19.16
CA GLY A 224 11.87 -24.08 -18.89
C GLY A 224 11.10 -22.81 -18.55
N ALA A 225 11.67 -21.96 -17.67
CA ALA A 225 11.05 -20.71 -17.28
C ALA A 225 10.93 -19.72 -18.45
N LYS A 226 11.95 -19.63 -19.31
CA LYS A 226 11.93 -18.81 -20.52
C LYS A 226 10.79 -19.23 -21.45
N LEU A 227 10.64 -20.53 -21.74
CA LEU A 227 9.57 -21.04 -22.58
C LEU A 227 8.18 -20.70 -22.03
N VAL A 228 8.02 -20.77 -20.71
CA VAL A 228 6.77 -20.40 -20.04
C VAL A 228 6.47 -18.91 -20.21
N MET A 229 7.46 -18.04 -20.03
CA MET A 229 7.28 -16.59 -20.18
C MET A 229 7.08 -16.18 -21.64
N GLU A 230 7.76 -16.80 -22.61
CA GLU A 230 7.56 -16.54 -24.05
C GLU A 230 6.13 -16.87 -24.47
N ARG A 231 5.59 -18.01 -24.01
CA ARG A 231 4.17 -18.38 -24.27
C ARG A 231 3.20 -17.39 -23.62
N LEU A 232 3.51 -16.93 -22.42
CA LEU A 232 2.69 -15.91 -21.75
C LEU A 232 2.64 -14.61 -22.56
N VAL A 233 3.80 -14.09 -22.99
CA VAL A 233 3.92 -12.87 -23.81
C VAL A 233 3.13 -13.04 -25.12
N GLU A 234 3.29 -14.17 -25.81
CA GLU A 234 2.59 -14.43 -27.06
C GLU A 234 1.05 -14.51 -26.87
N ASN A 235 0.60 -15.18 -25.81
CA ASN A 235 -0.81 -15.20 -25.46
C ASN A 235 -1.36 -13.79 -25.22
N ILE A 236 -0.68 -12.97 -24.42
CA ILE A 236 -1.14 -11.60 -24.14
C ILE A 236 -1.17 -10.75 -25.42
N ARG A 237 -0.13 -10.82 -26.26
CA ARG A 237 -0.11 -10.11 -27.57
C ARG A 237 -1.26 -10.54 -28.48
N SER A 238 -1.59 -11.84 -28.50
CA SER A 238 -2.68 -12.39 -29.34
C SER A 238 -4.06 -11.83 -28.97
N LEU A 239 -4.24 -11.38 -27.74
CA LEU A 239 -5.49 -10.79 -27.25
C LEU A 239 -5.75 -9.40 -27.83
N LYS A 240 -4.72 -8.73 -28.38
CA LYS A 240 -4.80 -7.41 -29.00
C LYS A 240 -5.55 -6.38 -28.15
N ILE A 241 -5.33 -6.40 -26.84
CA ILE A 241 -5.94 -5.44 -25.90
C ILE A 241 -5.54 -4.03 -26.30
N PRO A 242 -6.48 -3.11 -26.55
CA PRO A 242 -6.15 -1.77 -27.05
C PRO A 242 -5.30 -0.95 -26.04
N ASN A 243 -4.27 -0.29 -26.56
CA ASN A 243 -3.51 0.78 -25.90
C ASN A 243 -3.05 1.77 -26.98
N GLU A 244 -4.02 2.42 -27.62
CA GLU A 244 -3.85 3.17 -28.87
C GLU A 244 -2.80 4.30 -28.77
N ASN A 245 -2.68 4.90 -27.57
CA ASN A 245 -1.76 6.02 -27.35
C ASN A 245 -0.36 5.56 -26.88
N ALA A 246 -0.12 4.25 -26.76
CA ALA A 246 1.18 3.76 -26.34
C ALA A 246 2.24 4.02 -27.45
N PRO A 247 3.40 4.62 -27.11
CA PRO A 247 4.43 4.95 -28.09
C PRO A 247 5.15 3.71 -28.66
N THR A 248 4.99 2.55 -28.06
CA THR A 248 5.61 1.29 -28.51
C THR A 248 4.76 0.58 -29.55
N LYS A 249 3.53 0.19 -29.16
CA LYS A 249 2.54 -0.48 -30.01
C LYS A 249 1.13 -0.08 -29.58
N PRO A 250 0.14 -0.05 -30.50
CA PRO A 250 -1.24 0.33 -30.19
C PRO A 250 -2.01 -0.74 -29.41
N ILE A 251 -1.30 -1.67 -28.79
CA ILE A 251 -1.83 -2.75 -27.94
C ILE A 251 -1.04 -2.84 -26.64
N LEU A 252 -1.65 -3.45 -25.63
CA LEU A 252 -1.02 -3.75 -24.37
C LEU A 252 0.14 -4.73 -24.56
N THR A 253 1.30 -4.37 -24.02
CA THR A 253 2.51 -5.19 -24.02
C THR A 253 3.09 -5.32 -22.61
N LEU A 254 4.06 -6.20 -22.43
CA LEU A 254 4.69 -6.50 -21.16
C LEU A 254 6.20 -6.33 -21.23
N SER A 255 6.79 -5.74 -20.19
CA SER A 255 8.22 -5.78 -19.93
C SER A 255 8.50 -6.82 -18.84
N ILE A 256 9.33 -7.83 -19.15
CA ILE A 256 9.58 -8.96 -18.25
C ILE A 256 11.08 -9.11 -18.00
N GLY A 257 11.45 -9.20 -16.72
CA GLY A 257 12.77 -9.65 -16.29
C GLY A 257 12.70 -11.02 -15.64
N LEU A 258 13.33 -12.01 -16.23
CA LEU A 258 13.40 -13.40 -15.75
C LEU A 258 14.78 -13.72 -15.20
N SER A 259 14.87 -14.09 -13.95
CA SER A 259 16.11 -14.52 -13.30
C SER A 259 15.96 -15.94 -12.75
N THR A 260 16.98 -16.77 -12.93
CA THR A 260 17.03 -18.14 -12.38
C THR A 260 18.22 -18.26 -11.46
N MET A 261 18.01 -18.88 -10.30
CA MET A 261 19.06 -19.22 -9.33
C MET A 261 18.94 -20.66 -8.85
N TYR A 262 20.09 -21.21 -8.45
CA TYR A 262 20.16 -22.43 -7.66
C TYR A 262 20.47 -22.05 -6.20
N PRO A 263 19.46 -22.00 -5.31
CA PRO A 263 19.66 -21.61 -3.92
C PRO A 263 20.71 -22.46 -3.21
N ASN A 264 21.58 -21.79 -2.45
CA ASN A 264 22.62 -22.43 -1.65
C ASN A 264 22.80 -21.67 -0.32
N LYS A 265 23.81 -22.02 0.49
CA LYS A 265 24.07 -21.37 1.79
C LYS A 265 24.64 -19.95 1.69
N VAL A 266 25.14 -19.55 0.53
CA VAL A 266 25.83 -18.26 0.30
C VAL A 266 24.88 -17.24 -0.31
N ASN A 267 23.98 -17.66 -1.21
CA ASN A 267 23.05 -16.79 -1.90
C ASN A 267 21.84 -16.46 -1.02
N GLN A 268 21.25 -15.31 -1.27
CA GLN A 268 20.03 -14.83 -0.61
C GLN A 268 18.92 -14.66 -1.64
N TYR A 269 17.67 -14.87 -1.25
CA TYR A 269 16.51 -14.75 -2.15
C TYR A 269 16.31 -13.30 -2.66
N GLU A 270 16.81 -12.32 -1.90
CA GLU A 270 16.83 -10.90 -2.30
C GLU A 270 17.62 -10.67 -3.59
N ASN A 271 18.67 -11.45 -3.81
CA ASN A 271 19.48 -11.37 -5.04
C ASN A 271 18.67 -11.82 -6.26
N LEU A 272 17.80 -12.83 -6.11
CA LEU A 272 16.91 -13.27 -7.18
C LEU A 272 15.87 -12.18 -7.51
N LEU A 273 15.26 -11.56 -6.49
CA LEU A 273 14.34 -10.44 -6.65
C LEU A 273 15.00 -9.26 -7.36
N LEU A 274 16.16 -8.84 -6.86
CA LEU A 274 16.88 -7.70 -7.40
C LEU A 274 17.30 -7.95 -8.86
N SER A 275 17.77 -9.15 -9.16
CA SER A 275 18.18 -9.54 -10.52
C SER A 275 17.01 -9.49 -11.50
N ALA A 276 15.85 -10.08 -11.14
CA ALA A 276 14.65 -10.04 -11.99
C ALA A 276 14.13 -8.61 -12.19
N ASN A 277 14.10 -7.80 -11.14
CA ASN A 277 13.68 -6.41 -11.21
C ASN A 277 14.61 -5.57 -12.12
N ASN A 278 15.92 -5.68 -11.95
CA ASN A 278 16.89 -4.96 -12.78
C ASN A 278 16.76 -5.33 -14.27
N LEU A 279 16.51 -6.59 -14.58
CA LEU A 279 16.25 -7.04 -15.95
C LEU A 279 14.97 -6.42 -16.53
N MET A 280 13.88 -6.40 -15.78
CA MET A 280 12.63 -5.77 -16.19
C MET A 280 12.84 -4.27 -16.46
N TYR A 281 13.56 -3.56 -15.57
CA TYR A 281 13.91 -2.16 -15.79
C TYR A 281 14.82 -1.97 -17.02
N SER A 282 15.74 -2.89 -17.29
CA SER A 282 16.56 -2.86 -18.52
C SER A 282 15.68 -2.97 -19.77
N VAL A 283 14.68 -3.86 -19.76
CA VAL A 283 13.69 -3.99 -20.85
C VAL A 283 12.94 -2.67 -21.04
N LYS A 284 12.42 -2.07 -19.95
CA LYS A 284 11.71 -0.78 -20.01
C LYS A 284 12.55 0.32 -20.66
N ASN A 285 13.86 0.37 -20.35
CA ASN A 285 14.78 1.37 -20.89
C ASN A 285 15.22 1.07 -22.33
N SER A 286 15.10 -0.18 -22.79
CA SER A 286 15.51 -0.63 -24.11
C SER A 286 14.38 -0.69 -25.15
N GLY A 287 13.22 -0.08 -24.84
CA GLY A 287 12.10 0.00 -25.80
C GLY A 287 10.88 -0.83 -25.42
N ARG A 288 10.88 -1.51 -24.25
CA ARG A 288 9.76 -2.30 -23.73
C ARG A 288 9.39 -3.54 -24.59
N ASP A 289 8.22 -4.13 -24.36
CA ASP A 289 7.64 -5.25 -25.10
C ASP A 289 8.63 -6.41 -25.33
N ALA A 290 9.37 -6.79 -24.30
CA ALA A 290 10.40 -7.81 -24.36
C ALA A 290 10.58 -8.59 -23.08
N LEU A 291 11.29 -9.72 -23.18
CA LEU A 291 11.71 -10.60 -22.11
C LEU A 291 13.25 -10.58 -22.01
N ALA A 292 13.79 -10.10 -20.92
CA ALA A 292 15.21 -10.27 -20.59
C ALA A 292 15.41 -11.45 -19.65
N VAL A 293 16.43 -12.26 -19.87
CA VAL A 293 16.67 -13.50 -19.11
C VAL A 293 18.11 -13.57 -18.62
N THR A 294 18.29 -13.98 -17.36
CA THR A 294 19.61 -14.33 -16.82
C THR A 294 19.55 -15.58 -15.95
N SER A 295 20.68 -16.28 -15.88
CA SER A 295 20.91 -17.34 -14.89
C SER A 295 22.12 -16.95 -14.06
N LEU A 296 21.96 -16.95 -12.76
CA LEU A 296 23.06 -16.76 -11.83
C LEU A 296 23.59 -18.16 -11.48
N GLU A 297 24.76 -18.49 -12.07
CA GLU A 297 25.35 -19.83 -12.02
C GLU A 297 25.69 -20.35 -10.62
N LYS A 298 25.90 -21.68 -10.54
CA LYS A 298 26.20 -22.44 -9.32
C LYS A 298 27.46 -22.02 -8.56
N ASN A 299 28.36 -21.24 -9.18
CA ASN A 299 29.66 -20.89 -8.61
C ASN A 299 30.03 -19.42 -8.88
N HIS A 300 30.45 -18.76 -7.80
CA HIS A 300 31.17 -17.49 -7.67
C HIS A 300 30.32 -16.22 -7.51
N GLY A 301 30.50 -15.62 -6.31
CA GLY A 301 29.97 -14.30 -5.95
C GLY A 301 30.67 -13.16 -6.69
N VAL A 302 30.43 -13.03 -8.00
CA VAL A 302 30.68 -11.80 -8.78
C VAL A 302 29.62 -11.71 -9.88
N LEU A 303 28.86 -10.64 -9.84
CA LEU A 303 27.91 -10.26 -10.89
C LEU A 303 28.66 -9.88 -12.16
N ASN A 304 28.82 -10.79 -13.10
CA ASN A 304 29.27 -10.45 -14.47
C ASN A 304 28.05 -10.26 -15.37
N PHE A 305 27.68 -9.00 -15.62
CA PHE A 305 26.73 -8.63 -16.65
C PHE A 305 27.38 -8.85 -18.03
N LYS A 306 27.05 -9.92 -18.71
CA LYS A 306 27.27 -10.04 -20.14
C LYS A 306 25.98 -9.67 -20.86
N SER A 307 25.91 -8.43 -21.34
CA SER A 307 24.98 -8.04 -22.40
C SER A 307 25.41 -8.72 -23.69
N ARG A 308 24.57 -9.57 -24.26
CA ARG A 308 24.68 -9.98 -25.65
C ARG A 308 23.56 -9.29 -26.42
N GLY A 309 23.98 -8.55 -27.47
CA GLY A 309 23.17 -7.86 -28.45
C GLY A 309 22.28 -8.80 -29.30
#